data_47b029a308237405b900e98829ebb25c
#
_entry.id   47b029a308237405b900e98829ebb25c
#
_cell.length_a   1.000
_cell.length_b   1.000
_cell.length_c   1.000
_cell.angle_alpha   90.00
_cell.angle_beta   90.00
_cell.angle_gamma   90.00
#
_symmetry.space_group_name_H-M   'P 1'
#
loop_
_entity.id
_entity.type
_entity.pdbx_description
1 polymer ?
#
loop_
_entity_poly.entity_id
_entity_poly.type
_entity_poly.pdbx_seq_one_letter_code
_entity_poly.pdbx_strand_id
1 'polypeptide(L)'
;MTIGQQIRELRKKQKMTQEDLANALYVTPQAVSQWERDLTVPNTDKLSKLAAVLRTSVNVLTDDASTNQDWTMLDSLFSTEHMYSRMTVFAEVEHLTETQKALHFMRGAHEGQTRKPAFYSNTPVPYIAHPLLMACHAHALGIREDAILATILLHDVLEDCCVKLQEIPCSESVKEAVRLLTWVEDGSPNRNALNKRYYDAISQNRIACLVKIIDRCNNISTMASAFSRKKVIKYIKETETYVMPLVEQARKTIPEYVDAIFVLKYHMRSILESMKAMIMLENAH
;
A
#
# COMPACT_ATOMS: atom_id res chain seq x y z
N MET A 1 17.74 7.56 -15.55
CA MET A 1 18.22 8.96 -15.74
C MET A 1 18.34 9.53 -14.33
N THR A 2 19.43 10.21 -13.96
CA THR A 2 19.54 10.81 -12.63
C THR A 2 18.60 12.02 -12.48
N ILE A 3 18.34 12.43 -11.23
CA ILE A 3 17.51 13.62 -10.95
C ILE A 3 18.07 14.85 -11.69
N GLY A 4 19.40 15.04 -11.68
CA GLY A 4 20.04 16.16 -12.38
C GLY A 4 19.85 16.10 -13.88
N GLN A 5 19.99 14.93 -14.49
CA GLN A 5 19.73 14.74 -15.91
C GLN A 5 18.28 15.05 -16.26
N GLN A 6 17.31 14.63 -15.44
CA GLN A 6 15.90 14.92 -15.66
C GLN A 6 15.57 16.41 -15.54
N ILE A 7 16.10 17.07 -14.52
CA ILE A 7 15.96 18.53 -14.36
C ILE A 7 16.47 19.23 -15.63
N ARG A 8 17.65 18.85 -16.10
CA ARG A 8 18.29 19.43 -17.29
C ARG A 8 17.45 19.22 -18.56
N GLU A 9 16.94 18.01 -18.80
CA GLU A 9 16.14 17.69 -19.99
C GLU A 9 14.79 18.41 -19.97
N LEU A 10 14.10 18.42 -18.83
CA LEU A 10 12.82 19.11 -18.69
C LEU A 10 12.98 20.63 -18.83
N ARG A 11 14.03 21.21 -18.24
CA ARG A 11 14.35 22.64 -18.39
C ARG A 11 14.57 23.01 -19.88
N LYS A 12 15.39 22.23 -20.58
CA LYS A 12 15.62 22.43 -22.03
C LYS A 12 14.34 22.29 -22.85
N LYS A 13 13.49 21.30 -22.52
CA LYS A 13 12.18 21.10 -23.16
C LYS A 13 11.27 22.33 -22.99
N GLN A 14 11.38 23.02 -21.85
CA GLN A 14 10.66 24.27 -21.58
C GLN A 14 11.39 25.52 -22.16
N LYS A 15 12.53 25.33 -22.87
CA LYS A 15 13.37 26.41 -23.44
C LYS A 15 13.87 27.42 -22.40
N MET A 16 14.07 26.97 -21.16
CA MET A 16 14.58 27.81 -20.05
C MET A 16 16.10 27.72 -19.97
N THR A 17 16.73 28.81 -19.58
CA THR A 17 18.13 28.82 -19.15
C THR A 17 18.25 28.34 -17.70
N GLN A 18 19.47 28.04 -17.21
CA GLN A 18 19.68 27.75 -15.78
C GLN A 18 19.32 28.95 -14.90
N GLU A 19 19.53 30.14 -15.41
CA GLU A 19 19.19 31.39 -14.74
C GLU A 19 17.67 31.59 -14.64
N ASP A 20 16.93 31.32 -15.71
CA ASP A 20 15.45 31.37 -15.70
C ASP A 20 14.87 30.42 -14.67
N LEU A 21 15.38 29.17 -14.61
CA LEU A 21 14.94 28.19 -13.64
C LEU A 21 15.31 28.60 -12.21
N ALA A 22 16.51 29.14 -12.02
CA ALA A 22 16.98 29.64 -10.72
C ALA A 22 16.10 30.79 -10.20
N ASN A 23 15.77 31.75 -11.06
CA ASN A 23 14.90 32.87 -10.74
C ASN A 23 13.49 32.39 -10.36
N ALA A 24 12.92 31.44 -11.13
CA ALA A 24 11.59 30.85 -10.86
C ALA A 24 11.52 30.10 -9.51
N LEU A 25 12.65 29.58 -9.03
CA LEU A 25 12.76 28.81 -7.79
C LEU A 25 13.30 29.61 -6.59
N TYR A 26 13.68 30.88 -6.82
CA TYR A 26 14.36 31.73 -5.83
C TYR A 26 15.61 31.04 -5.26
N VAL A 27 16.50 30.59 -6.17
CA VAL A 27 17.79 29.98 -5.87
C VAL A 27 18.89 30.62 -6.75
N THR A 28 20.14 30.25 -6.53
CA THR A 28 21.23 30.71 -7.38
C THR A 28 21.37 29.84 -8.65
N PRO A 29 21.83 30.38 -9.79
CA PRO A 29 22.15 29.59 -10.97
C PRO A 29 23.18 28.49 -10.70
N GLN A 30 24.09 28.70 -9.74
CA GLN A 30 25.05 27.70 -9.28
C GLN A 30 24.34 26.48 -8.65
N ALA A 31 23.28 26.71 -7.85
CA ALA A 31 22.51 25.63 -7.25
C ALA A 31 21.84 24.75 -8.33
N VAL A 32 21.23 25.38 -9.34
CA VAL A 32 20.64 24.65 -10.49
C VAL A 32 21.74 23.88 -11.25
N SER A 33 22.89 24.50 -11.49
CA SER A 33 24.02 23.83 -12.15
C SER A 33 24.56 22.65 -11.34
N GLN A 34 24.59 22.73 -10.01
CA GLN A 34 24.99 21.62 -9.12
C GLN A 34 23.98 20.48 -9.17
N TRP A 35 22.69 20.79 -9.17
CA TRP A 35 21.64 19.79 -9.30
C TRP A 35 21.72 19.04 -10.65
N GLU A 36 21.84 19.78 -11.76
CA GLU A 36 21.94 19.20 -13.12
C GLU A 36 23.19 18.33 -13.34
N ARG A 37 24.21 18.47 -12.48
CA ARG A 37 25.43 17.64 -12.47
C ARG A 37 25.45 16.59 -11.38
N ASP A 38 24.34 16.41 -10.66
CA ASP A 38 24.20 15.48 -9.53
C ASP A 38 25.24 15.70 -8.40
N LEU A 39 25.77 16.92 -8.26
CA LEU A 39 26.68 17.26 -7.19
C LEU A 39 25.95 17.53 -5.86
N THR A 40 24.72 17.99 -5.94
CA THR A 40 23.80 18.16 -4.81
C THR A 40 22.38 17.79 -5.25
N VAL A 41 21.51 17.44 -4.30
CA VAL A 41 20.11 17.11 -4.57
C VAL A 41 19.21 18.24 -4.03
N PRO A 42 18.19 18.69 -4.78
CA PRO A 42 17.20 19.62 -4.27
C PRO A 42 16.51 19.05 -3.04
N ASN A 43 16.27 19.87 -2.00
CA ASN A 43 15.46 19.44 -0.86
C ASN A 43 13.97 19.30 -1.24
N THR A 44 13.17 18.71 -0.38
CA THR A 44 11.77 18.36 -0.64
C THR A 44 10.92 19.56 -1.08
N ASP A 45 11.10 20.73 -0.44
CA ASP A 45 10.41 21.96 -0.81
C ASP A 45 10.77 22.45 -2.21
N LYS A 46 12.03 22.29 -2.59
CA LYS A 46 12.49 22.69 -3.93
C LYS A 46 12.06 21.69 -4.99
N LEU A 47 11.98 20.38 -4.67
CA LEU A 47 11.48 19.36 -5.60
C LEU A 47 10.02 19.63 -6.00
N SER A 48 9.17 20.00 -5.05
CA SER A 48 7.76 20.35 -5.34
C SER A 48 7.64 21.59 -6.24
N LYS A 49 8.46 22.61 -5.98
CA LYS A 49 8.51 23.83 -6.82
C LYS A 49 9.10 23.56 -8.21
N LEU A 50 10.15 22.75 -8.27
CA LEU A 50 10.75 22.28 -9.53
C LEU A 50 9.71 21.57 -10.41
N ALA A 51 8.95 20.63 -9.83
CA ALA A 51 7.91 19.91 -10.53
C ALA A 51 6.86 20.87 -11.13
N ALA A 52 6.42 21.86 -10.36
CA ALA A 52 5.47 22.87 -10.83
C ALA A 52 6.04 23.73 -11.97
N VAL A 53 7.27 24.27 -11.82
CA VAL A 53 7.93 25.11 -12.83
C VAL A 53 8.22 24.33 -14.10
N LEU A 54 8.68 23.08 -13.96
CA LEU A 54 8.99 22.20 -15.10
C LEU A 54 7.78 21.50 -15.68
N ARG A 55 6.57 21.80 -15.17
CA ARG A 55 5.28 21.21 -15.59
C ARG A 55 5.31 19.68 -15.61
N THR A 56 5.81 19.12 -14.53
CA THR A 56 5.93 17.68 -14.30
C THR A 56 5.49 17.32 -12.88
N SER A 57 5.58 16.06 -12.50
CA SER A 57 5.37 15.62 -11.12
C SER A 57 6.72 15.41 -10.41
N VAL A 58 6.71 15.47 -9.06
CA VAL A 58 7.89 15.16 -8.25
C VAL A 58 8.36 13.73 -8.56
N ASN A 59 7.43 12.79 -8.76
CA ASN A 59 7.75 11.41 -9.11
C ASN A 59 8.58 11.30 -10.39
N VAL A 60 8.23 12.07 -11.43
CA VAL A 60 9.00 12.10 -12.69
C VAL A 60 10.40 12.67 -12.48
N LEU A 61 10.59 13.64 -11.57
CA LEU A 61 11.91 14.21 -11.26
C LEU A 61 12.79 13.25 -10.45
N THR A 62 12.22 12.41 -9.63
CA THR A 62 12.93 11.47 -8.75
C THR A 62 13.08 10.08 -9.34
N ASP A 63 12.48 9.84 -10.52
CA ASP A 63 12.47 8.54 -11.17
C ASP A 63 13.85 8.21 -11.75
N ASP A 64 14.60 7.39 -11.05
CA ASP A 64 15.89 6.88 -11.51
C ASP A 64 15.66 5.83 -12.60
N ALA A 65 15.65 6.27 -13.87
CA ALA A 65 15.47 5.42 -15.05
C ALA A 65 16.64 4.45 -15.30
N SER A 66 17.48 4.19 -14.31
CA SER A 66 18.59 3.25 -14.41
C SER A 66 18.22 1.80 -14.08
N THR A 67 16.98 1.52 -13.68
CA THR A 67 16.50 0.14 -13.56
C THR A 67 15.93 -0.33 -14.88
N ASN A 68 16.69 -1.16 -15.58
CA ASN A 68 16.24 -1.96 -16.70
C ASN A 68 14.87 -2.59 -16.43
N GLN A 69 13.95 -2.18 -17.20
CA GLN A 69 12.67 -2.68 -17.59
C GLN A 69 12.51 -4.20 -17.62
N ASP A 70 12.43 -4.82 -16.46
CA ASP A 70 11.53 -5.93 -16.34
C ASP A 70 10.17 -5.32 -15.93
N TRP A 71 9.19 -5.50 -16.77
CA TRP A 71 7.79 -5.16 -16.53
C TRP A 71 7.29 -5.93 -15.31
N THR A 72 7.80 -5.59 -14.16
CA THR A 72 7.20 -5.97 -12.89
C THR A 72 6.05 -4.99 -12.64
N MET A 73 4.94 -5.46 -12.07
CA MET A 73 3.84 -4.59 -11.60
C MET A 73 4.27 -3.57 -10.53
N LEU A 74 5.57 -3.46 -10.30
CA LEU A 74 6.26 -2.48 -9.47
C LEU A 74 6.78 -1.37 -10.38
N ASP A 75 5.85 -0.56 -10.89
CA ASP A 75 6.26 0.74 -11.38
C ASP A 75 6.72 1.59 -10.17
N SER A 76 7.35 2.72 -10.43
CA SER A 76 7.86 3.61 -9.37
C SER A 76 6.75 4.06 -8.39
N LEU A 77 5.48 4.12 -8.80
CA LEU A 77 4.34 4.47 -7.96
C LEU A 77 4.11 3.47 -6.82
N PHE A 78 4.46 2.21 -7.04
CA PHE A 78 4.32 1.12 -6.08
C PHE A 78 5.64 0.78 -5.37
N SER A 79 6.71 1.57 -5.58
CA SER A 79 7.92 1.39 -4.80
C SER A 79 7.65 1.67 -3.32
N THR A 80 8.26 0.88 -2.45
CA THR A 80 8.05 0.98 -1.00
C THR A 80 8.34 2.39 -0.47
N GLU A 81 9.41 3.01 -0.95
CA GLU A 81 9.80 4.35 -0.51
C GLU A 81 8.82 5.43 -1.00
N HIS A 82 8.31 5.33 -2.22
CA HIS A 82 7.31 6.27 -2.72
C HIS A 82 5.99 6.15 -1.97
N MET A 83 5.51 4.92 -1.72
CA MET A 83 4.30 4.70 -0.94
C MET A 83 4.45 5.20 0.50
N TYR A 84 5.60 4.95 1.12
CA TYR A 84 5.90 5.44 2.47
C TYR A 84 5.89 6.98 2.51
N SER A 85 6.63 7.62 1.60
CA SER A 85 6.68 9.08 1.50
C SER A 85 5.30 9.68 1.23
N ARG A 86 4.52 9.06 0.34
CA ARG A 86 3.13 9.47 0.03
C ARG A 86 2.25 9.42 1.28
N MET A 87 2.27 8.34 2.02
CA MET A 87 1.46 8.19 3.23
C MET A 87 1.92 9.12 4.35
N THR A 88 3.24 9.37 4.46
CA THR A 88 3.78 10.36 5.41
C THR A 88 3.24 11.75 5.12
N VAL A 89 3.32 12.20 3.86
CA VAL A 89 2.81 13.51 3.45
C VAL A 89 1.30 13.63 3.71
N PHE A 90 0.52 12.61 3.38
CA PHE A 90 -0.93 12.63 3.65
C PHE A 90 -1.22 12.69 5.15
N ALA A 91 -0.52 11.89 5.94
CA ALA A 91 -0.71 11.87 7.38
C ALA A 91 -0.35 13.22 8.03
N GLU A 92 0.66 13.92 7.51
CA GLU A 92 1.03 15.26 7.96
C GLU A 92 0.00 16.31 7.56
N VAL A 93 -0.38 16.35 6.27
CA VAL A 93 -1.30 17.36 5.72
C VAL A 93 -2.72 17.23 6.28
N GLU A 94 -3.18 15.99 6.49
CA GLU A 94 -4.52 15.70 7.01
C GLU A 94 -4.54 15.57 8.55
N HIS A 95 -3.40 15.82 9.22
CA HIS A 95 -3.25 15.73 10.70
C HIS A 95 -3.61 14.37 11.30
N LEU A 96 -3.29 13.28 10.58
CA LEU A 96 -3.58 11.91 10.97
C LEU A 96 -2.50 11.39 11.95
N THR A 97 -2.64 11.73 13.20
CA THR A 97 -1.59 11.51 14.23
C THR A 97 -1.36 10.04 14.58
N GLU A 98 -2.38 9.20 14.51
CA GLU A 98 -2.23 7.74 14.71
C GLU A 98 -1.57 7.08 13.51
N THR A 99 -1.92 7.50 12.30
CA THR A 99 -1.29 7.06 11.05
C THR A 99 0.20 7.39 11.03
N GLN A 100 0.60 8.59 11.48
CA GLN A 100 2.01 8.97 11.59
C GLN A 100 2.77 8.03 12.54
N LYS A 101 2.23 7.76 13.72
CA LYS A 101 2.82 6.83 14.69
C LYS A 101 2.88 5.41 14.13
N ALA A 102 1.81 4.96 13.47
CA ALA A 102 1.71 3.64 12.86
C ALA A 102 2.74 3.45 11.73
N LEU A 103 2.96 4.44 10.86
CA LEU A 103 3.97 4.41 9.81
C LEU A 103 5.38 4.18 10.39
N HIS A 104 5.73 4.95 11.40
CA HIS A 104 7.04 4.83 12.05
C HIS A 104 7.20 3.47 12.74
N PHE A 105 6.20 3.06 13.52
CA PHE A 105 6.21 1.80 14.26
C PHE A 105 6.28 0.59 13.34
N MET A 106 5.44 0.54 12.30
CA MET A 106 5.42 -0.52 11.30
C MET A 106 6.78 -0.68 10.61
N ARG A 107 7.42 0.44 10.21
CA ARG A 107 8.72 0.40 9.55
C ARG A 107 9.79 -0.23 10.44
N GLY A 108 9.83 0.11 11.73
CA GLY A 108 10.76 -0.48 12.69
C GLY A 108 10.44 -1.95 13.00
N ALA A 109 9.15 -2.28 13.19
CA ALA A 109 8.73 -3.64 13.52
C ALA A 109 9.04 -4.66 12.42
N HIS A 110 8.92 -4.27 11.14
CA HIS A 110 9.20 -5.12 9.97
C HIS A 110 10.59 -4.92 9.36
N GLU A 111 11.52 -4.29 10.08
CA GLU A 111 12.86 -4.05 9.57
C GLU A 111 13.55 -5.35 9.15
N GLY A 112 14.09 -5.38 7.93
CA GLY A 112 14.75 -6.55 7.35
C GLY A 112 13.82 -7.69 6.91
N GLN A 113 12.52 -7.62 7.16
CA GLN A 113 11.58 -8.64 6.71
C GLN A 113 11.22 -8.46 5.23
N THR A 114 11.10 -9.60 4.53
CA THR A 114 10.69 -9.62 3.12
C THR A 114 9.53 -10.58 2.88
N ARG A 115 8.68 -10.26 1.92
CA ARG A 115 7.65 -11.18 1.40
C ARG A 115 8.26 -12.11 0.34
N LYS A 116 7.63 -13.27 0.17
CA LYS A 116 7.96 -14.16 -0.95
C LYS A 116 7.76 -13.39 -2.26
N PRO A 117 8.78 -13.37 -3.14
CA PRO A 117 8.65 -12.72 -4.44
C PRO A 117 7.59 -13.45 -5.28
N ALA A 118 7.07 -12.77 -6.29
CA ALA A 118 6.30 -13.42 -7.34
C ALA A 118 7.16 -14.47 -8.04
N PHE A 119 6.57 -15.58 -8.51
CA PHE A 119 7.30 -16.68 -9.11
C PHE A 119 8.07 -16.30 -10.40
N TYR A 120 7.76 -15.13 -10.99
CA TYR A 120 8.48 -14.56 -12.13
C TYR A 120 9.54 -13.53 -11.75
N SER A 121 9.79 -13.30 -10.45
CA SER A 121 10.76 -12.33 -9.96
C SER A 121 11.61 -12.95 -8.85
N ASN A 122 12.91 -12.71 -8.88
CA ASN A 122 13.84 -13.09 -7.80
C ASN A 122 14.14 -11.92 -6.85
N THR A 123 13.53 -10.75 -7.07
CA THR A 123 13.80 -9.57 -6.25
C THR A 123 12.99 -9.66 -4.94
N PRO A 124 13.65 -9.65 -3.78
CA PRO A 124 12.95 -9.60 -2.49
C PRO A 124 12.11 -8.33 -2.38
N VAL A 125 10.86 -8.47 -1.95
CA VAL A 125 9.96 -7.33 -1.71
C VAL A 125 9.92 -7.06 -0.20
N PRO A 126 10.26 -5.84 0.26
CA PRO A 126 10.12 -5.49 1.68
C PRO A 126 8.72 -5.79 2.19
N TYR A 127 8.61 -6.35 3.40
CA TYR A 127 7.29 -6.72 3.96
C TYR A 127 6.34 -5.54 4.02
N ILE A 128 6.84 -4.36 4.39
CA ILE A 128 6.06 -3.12 4.53
C ILE A 128 5.39 -2.65 3.23
N ALA A 129 5.78 -3.18 2.06
CA ALA A 129 5.11 -2.86 0.79
C ALA A 129 3.62 -3.21 0.82
N HIS A 130 3.23 -4.28 1.51
CA HIS A 130 1.83 -4.71 1.63
C HIS A 130 0.96 -3.71 2.42
N PRO A 131 1.22 -3.42 3.69
CA PRO A 131 0.42 -2.45 4.42
C PRO A 131 0.48 -1.05 3.82
N LEU A 132 1.58 -0.64 3.20
CA LEU A 132 1.67 0.64 2.49
C LEU A 132 0.77 0.67 1.26
N LEU A 133 0.77 -0.39 0.44
CA LEU A 133 -0.11 -0.48 -0.73
C LEU A 133 -1.59 -0.47 -0.30
N MET A 134 -1.93 -1.18 0.78
CA MET A 134 -3.28 -1.16 1.34
C MET A 134 -3.68 0.25 1.81
N ALA A 135 -2.80 0.96 2.51
CA ALA A 135 -3.06 2.32 3.00
C ALA A 135 -3.21 3.32 1.83
N CYS A 136 -2.34 3.26 0.83
CA CYS A 136 -2.46 4.07 -0.38
C CYS A 136 -3.76 3.78 -1.14
N HIS A 137 -4.16 2.51 -1.25
CA HIS A 137 -5.41 2.10 -1.89
C HIS A 137 -6.62 2.61 -1.11
N ALA A 138 -6.66 2.43 0.21
CA ALA A 138 -7.71 2.93 1.07
C ALA A 138 -7.87 4.45 0.96
N HIS A 139 -6.76 5.18 1.03
CA HIS A 139 -6.74 6.63 0.89
C HIS A 139 -7.25 7.09 -0.48
N ALA A 140 -6.86 6.39 -1.57
CA ALA A 140 -7.34 6.68 -2.92
C ALA A 140 -8.85 6.41 -3.08
N LEU A 141 -9.43 5.50 -2.30
CA LEU A 141 -10.87 5.24 -2.22
C LEU A 141 -11.62 6.24 -1.31
N GLY A 142 -10.95 7.27 -0.80
CA GLY A 142 -11.55 8.28 0.07
C GLY A 142 -11.65 7.87 1.55
N ILE A 143 -11.04 6.76 1.96
CA ILE A 143 -10.97 6.36 3.37
C ILE A 143 -9.85 7.15 4.04
N ARG A 144 -10.24 8.15 4.85
CA ARG A 144 -9.32 9.11 5.48
C ARG A 144 -9.39 9.11 7.01
N GLU A 145 -10.09 8.16 7.59
CA GLU A 145 -10.18 8.03 9.04
C GLU A 145 -8.86 7.52 9.63
N ASP A 146 -8.30 8.31 10.54
CA ASP A 146 -6.97 8.08 11.14
C ASP A 146 -6.84 6.68 11.75
N ALA A 147 -7.84 6.25 12.53
CA ALA A 147 -7.84 4.93 13.16
C ALA A 147 -7.89 3.78 12.13
N ILE A 148 -8.55 3.95 10.98
CA ILE A 148 -8.60 2.92 9.92
C ILE A 148 -7.25 2.82 9.24
N LEU A 149 -6.64 3.95 8.83
CA LEU A 149 -5.34 3.96 8.16
C LEU A 149 -4.23 3.45 9.08
N ALA A 150 -4.24 3.84 10.37
CA ALA A 150 -3.31 3.31 11.36
C ALA A 150 -3.47 1.79 11.54
N THR A 151 -4.71 1.29 11.61
CA THR A 151 -4.99 -0.15 11.71
C THR A 151 -4.51 -0.90 10.47
N ILE A 152 -4.70 -0.34 9.25
CA ILE A 152 -4.17 -0.94 8.01
C ILE A 152 -2.66 -1.12 8.10
N LEU A 153 -1.93 -0.11 8.57
CA LEU A 153 -0.47 -0.16 8.67
C LEU A 153 0.01 -1.19 9.70
N LEU A 154 -0.79 -1.47 10.72
CA LEU A 154 -0.40 -2.30 11.86
C LEU A 154 -1.03 -3.69 11.88
N HIS A 155 -1.89 -4.04 10.91
CA HIS A 155 -2.76 -5.22 10.99
C HIS A 155 -2.02 -6.56 11.16
N ASP A 156 -0.81 -6.68 10.64
CA ASP A 156 0.00 -7.91 10.69
C ASP A 156 1.12 -7.88 11.75
N VAL A 157 1.35 -6.75 12.46
CA VAL A 157 2.52 -6.63 13.36
C VAL A 157 2.52 -7.61 14.53
N LEU A 158 1.35 -8.04 15.00
CA LEU A 158 1.23 -9.04 16.08
C LEU A 158 1.43 -10.49 15.58
N GLU A 159 1.16 -10.76 14.30
CA GLU A 159 1.38 -12.08 13.71
C GLU A 159 2.84 -12.28 13.27
N ASP A 160 3.40 -11.27 12.62
CA ASP A 160 4.65 -11.39 11.88
C ASP A 160 5.87 -10.80 12.61
N CYS A 161 5.65 -10.03 13.69
CA CYS A 161 6.71 -9.41 14.48
C CYS A 161 6.63 -9.86 15.94
N CYS A 162 7.78 -9.83 16.63
CA CYS A 162 7.83 -10.08 18.08
C CYS A 162 7.34 -8.88 18.90
N VAL A 163 6.14 -8.37 18.58
CA VAL A 163 5.54 -7.16 19.17
C VAL A 163 4.37 -7.55 20.04
N LYS A 164 4.24 -6.90 21.20
CA LYS A 164 3.08 -7.04 22.10
C LYS A 164 2.06 -5.93 21.82
N LEU A 165 0.78 -6.24 22.04
CA LEU A 165 -0.33 -5.30 21.84
C LEU A 165 -0.11 -3.94 22.56
N GLN A 166 0.45 -3.99 23.78
CA GLN A 166 0.71 -2.80 24.60
C GLN A 166 1.79 -1.88 24.03
N GLU A 167 2.67 -2.42 23.17
CA GLU A 167 3.78 -1.66 22.54
C GLU A 167 3.31 -0.83 21.34
N ILE A 168 2.12 -1.10 20.83
CA ILE A 168 1.52 -0.34 19.72
C ILE A 168 1.21 1.09 20.22
N PRO A 169 1.79 2.15 19.58
CA PRO A 169 1.70 3.53 20.10
C PRO A 169 0.42 4.26 19.67
N CYS A 170 -0.68 3.53 19.51
CA CYS A 170 -1.97 4.04 19.04
C CYS A 170 -3.07 3.88 20.10
N SER A 171 -4.27 4.43 19.82
CA SER A 171 -5.43 4.34 20.70
C SER A 171 -5.91 2.90 20.92
N GLU A 172 -6.72 2.73 21.94
CA GLU A 172 -7.32 1.42 22.26
C GLU A 172 -8.25 0.93 21.14
N SER A 173 -8.88 1.82 20.38
CA SER A 173 -9.70 1.45 19.22
C SER A 173 -8.86 0.82 18.11
N VAL A 174 -7.68 1.35 17.81
CA VAL A 174 -6.71 0.78 16.86
C VAL A 174 -6.17 -0.55 17.37
N LYS A 175 -5.73 -0.60 18.63
CA LYS A 175 -5.21 -1.82 19.25
C LYS A 175 -6.24 -2.96 19.22
N GLU A 176 -7.49 -2.67 19.58
CA GLU A 176 -8.56 -3.67 19.55
C GLU A 176 -8.82 -4.17 18.11
N ALA A 177 -8.83 -3.28 17.12
CA ALA A 177 -8.98 -3.68 15.74
C ALA A 177 -7.82 -4.56 15.26
N VAL A 178 -6.56 -4.21 15.59
CA VAL A 178 -5.38 -5.02 15.28
C VAL A 178 -5.46 -6.38 15.96
N ARG A 179 -5.83 -6.44 17.24
CA ARG A 179 -6.04 -7.70 17.98
C ARG A 179 -7.06 -8.62 17.31
N LEU A 180 -8.18 -8.06 16.84
CA LEU A 180 -9.23 -8.82 16.16
C LEU A 180 -8.78 -9.34 14.79
N LEU A 181 -7.90 -8.60 14.10
CA LEU A 181 -7.34 -8.98 12.81
C LEU A 181 -6.28 -10.07 12.92
N THR A 182 -5.62 -10.19 14.08
CA THR A 182 -4.59 -11.17 14.37
C THR A 182 -5.18 -12.57 14.45
N TRP A 183 -4.69 -13.48 13.61
CA TRP A 183 -5.11 -14.88 13.61
C TRP A 183 -4.44 -15.64 14.75
N VAL A 184 -5.25 -16.28 15.60
CA VAL A 184 -4.75 -17.11 16.69
C VAL A 184 -5.23 -18.55 16.49
N GLU A 185 -4.28 -19.50 16.43
CA GLU A 185 -4.61 -20.94 16.46
C GLU A 185 -4.84 -21.39 17.92
N ASP A 186 -6.03 -21.87 18.18
CA ASP A 186 -6.42 -22.34 19.53
C ASP A 186 -6.29 -23.86 19.70
N GLY A 187 -5.63 -24.56 18.76
CA GLY A 187 -5.48 -26.01 18.76
C GLY A 187 -6.77 -26.76 18.37
N SER A 188 -7.83 -26.07 18.00
CA SER A 188 -9.08 -26.70 17.56
C SER A 188 -8.90 -27.47 16.25
N PRO A 189 -9.32 -28.74 16.16
CA PRO A 189 -9.28 -29.52 14.92
C PRO A 189 -10.28 -29.01 13.88
N ASN A 190 -11.28 -28.22 14.29
CA ASN A 190 -12.33 -27.71 13.40
C ASN A 190 -11.97 -26.31 12.84
N ARG A 191 -11.20 -26.29 11.77
CA ARG A 191 -10.79 -25.06 11.07
C ARG A 191 -11.96 -24.19 10.62
N ASN A 192 -13.09 -24.81 10.23
CA ASN A 192 -14.27 -24.04 9.78
C ASN A 192 -14.93 -23.30 10.96
N ALA A 193 -15.01 -23.92 12.12
CA ALA A 193 -15.54 -23.28 13.32
C ALA A 193 -14.61 -22.14 13.79
N LEU A 194 -13.31 -22.33 13.70
CA LEU A 194 -12.32 -21.31 14.03
C LEU A 194 -12.42 -20.10 13.07
N ASN A 195 -12.46 -20.35 11.75
CA ASN A 195 -12.68 -19.31 10.75
C ASN A 195 -13.99 -18.56 11.03
N LYS A 196 -15.08 -19.27 11.28
CA LYS A 196 -16.37 -18.63 11.57
C LYS A 196 -16.28 -17.67 12.77
N ARG A 197 -15.72 -18.14 13.91
CA ARG A 197 -15.53 -17.28 15.10
C ARG A 197 -14.67 -16.05 14.80
N TYR A 198 -13.60 -16.21 14.05
CA TYR A 198 -12.71 -15.12 13.63
C TYR A 198 -13.44 -14.06 12.81
N TYR A 199 -14.16 -14.47 11.76
CA TYR A 199 -14.88 -13.53 10.91
C TYR A 199 -16.12 -12.94 11.62
N ASP A 200 -16.79 -13.71 12.49
CA ASP A 200 -17.87 -13.19 13.33
C ASP A 200 -17.37 -12.09 14.28
N ALA A 201 -16.22 -12.29 14.91
CA ALA A 201 -15.60 -11.25 15.78
C ALA A 201 -15.21 -9.99 15.00
N ILE A 202 -14.57 -10.13 13.86
CA ILE A 202 -14.23 -9.02 12.96
C ILE A 202 -15.47 -8.23 12.56
N SER A 203 -16.58 -8.92 12.26
CA SER A 203 -17.82 -8.30 11.82
C SER A 203 -18.45 -7.35 12.83
N GLN A 204 -18.12 -7.49 14.11
CA GLN A 204 -18.63 -6.64 15.21
C GLN A 204 -17.80 -5.37 15.40
N ASN A 205 -16.63 -5.27 14.77
CA ASN A 205 -15.78 -4.08 14.85
C ASN A 205 -15.67 -3.42 13.48
N ARG A 206 -16.17 -2.19 13.36
CA ARG A 206 -16.22 -1.42 12.11
C ARG A 206 -14.85 -1.26 11.45
N ILE A 207 -13.83 -0.94 12.25
CA ILE A 207 -12.45 -0.74 11.75
C ILE A 207 -11.88 -2.06 11.26
N ALA A 208 -11.90 -3.10 12.08
CA ALA A 208 -11.38 -4.42 11.71
C ALA A 208 -12.11 -5.00 10.48
N CYS A 209 -13.43 -4.81 10.39
CA CYS A 209 -14.25 -5.24 9.26
C CYS A 209 -13.76 -4.61 7.95
N LEU A 210 -13.61 -3.29 7.90
CA LEU A 210 -13.18 -2.58 6.69
C LEU A 210 -11.73 -2.92 6.33
N VAL A 211 -10.84 -2.97 7.33
CA VAL A 211 -9.42 -3.34 7.10
C VAL A 211 -9.31 -4.76 6.56
N LYS A 212 -10.10 -5.73 7.07
CA LYS A 212 -10.09 -7.11 6.54
C LYS A 212 -10.57 -7.22 5.10
N ILE A 213 -11.53 -6.39 4.70
CA ILE A 213 -11.99 -6.32 3.30
C ILE A 213 -10.88 -5.78 2.39
N ILE A 214 -10.18 -4.72 2.83
CA ILE A 214 -9.07 -4.11 2.08
C ILE A 214 -7.89 -5.08 1.98
N ASP A 215 -7.52 -5.74 3.08
CA ASP A 215 -6.48 -6.78 3.12
C ASP A 215 -6.79 -7.90 2.13
N ARG A 216 -8.01 -8.44 2.17
CA ARG A 216 -8.41 -9.52 1.26
C ARG A 216 -8.37 -9.07 -0.20
N CYS A 217 -8.83 -7.86 -0.50
CA CYS A 217 -8.77 -7.30 -1.84
C CYS A 217 -7.33 -7.19 -2.34
N ASN A 218 -6.43 -6.68 -1.51
CA ASN A 218 -5.01 -6.55 -1.83
C ASN A 218 -4.34 -7.92 -2.04
N ASN A 219 -4.58 -8.87 -1.15
CA ASN A 219 -4.04 -10.23 -1.27
C ASN A 219 -4.54 -10.97 -2.51
N ILE A 220 -5.82 -10.80 -2.90
CA ILE A 220 -6.38 -11.38 -4.13
C ILE A 220 -5.67 -10.81 -5.36
N SER A 221 -5.36 -9.53 -5.38
CA SER A 221 -4.70 -8.86 -6.50
C SER A 221 -3.31 -9.43 -6.82
N THR A 222 -2.64 -10.03 -5.83
CA THR A 222 -1.28 -10.57 -5.96
C THR A 222 -1.20 -12.10 -5.87
N MET A 223 -2.30 -12.79 -5.53
CA MET A 223 -2.27 -14.24 -5.26
C MET A 223 -1.88 -15.08 -6.48
N ALA A 224 -2.25 -14.64 -7.69
CA ALA A 224 -1.96 -15.37 -8.93
C ALA A 224 -0.45 -15.56 -9.15
N SER A 225 0.35 -14.59 -8.76
CA SER A 225 1.80 -14.60 -8.94
C SER A 225 2.59 -15.22 -7.77
N ALA A 226 1.95 -15.46 -6.62
CA ALA A 226 2.66 -15.87 -5.41
C ALA A 226 2.16 -17.20 -4.81
N PHE A 227 0.94 -17.66 -5.16
CA PHE A 227 0.33 -18.82 -4.54
C PHE A 227 0.33 -20.04 -5.46
N SER A 228 0.51 -21.23 -4.88
CA SER A 228 0.25 -22.47 -5.60
C SER A 228 -1.23 -22.61 -5.97
N ARG A 229 -1.54 -23.32 -7.05
CA ARG A 229 -2.92 -23.57 -7.50
C ARG A 229 -3.83 -24.05 -6.36
N LYS A 230 -3.36 -25.00 -5.54
CA LYS A 230 -4.11 -25.52 -4.38
C LYS A 230 -4.43 -24.40 -3.38
N LYS A 231 -3.48 -23.51 -3.14
CA LYS A 231 -3.65 -22.36 -2.22
C LYS A 231 -4.62 -21.34 -2.82
N VAL A 232 -4.57 -21.08 -4.13
CA VAL A 232 -5.53 -20.19 -4.82
C VAL A 232 -6.95 -20.70 -4.67
N ILE A 233 -7.21 -21.99 -4.94
CA ILE A 233 -8.56 -22.59 -4.81
C ILE A 233 -9.08 -22.45 -3.37
N LYS A 234 -8.23 -22.76 -2.37
CA LYS A 234 -8.59 -22.59 -0.95
C LYS A 234 -8.93 -21.13 -0.63
N TYR A 235 -8.15 -20.21 -1.15
CA TYR A 235 -8.29 -18.78 -0.89
C TYR A 235 -9.54 -18.19 -1.54
N ILE A 236 -9.89 -18.64 -2.76
CA ILE A 236 -11.16 -18.31 -3.42
C ILE A 236 -12.33 -18.77 -2.54
N LYS A 237 -12.34 -20.04 -2.13
CA LYS A 237 -13.42 -20.61 -1.30
C LYS A 237 -13.57 -19.86 0.03
N GLU A 238 -12.48 -19.55 0.70
CA GLU A 238 -12.48 -18.79 1.96
C GLU A 238 -13.04 -17.39 1.76
N THR A 239 -12.64 -16.71 0.67
CA THR A 239 -13.14 -15.37 0.35
C THR A 239 -14.64 -15.38 0.11
N GLU A 240 -15.16 -16.34 -0.67
CA GLU A 240 -16.58 -16.46 -0.94
C GLU A 240 -17.40 -16.82 0.31
N THR A 241 -16.84 -17.69 1.16
CA THR A 241 -17.56 -18.19 2.34
C THR A 241 -17.61 -17.17 3.47
N TYR A 242 -16.55 -16.41 3.70
CA TYR A 242 -16.44 -15.54 4.88
C TYR A 242 -16.35 -14.06 4.54
N VAL A 243 -15.58 -13.70 3.51
CA VAL A 243 -15.32 -12.27 3.23
C VAL A 243 -16.44 -11.63 2.44
N MET A 244 -17.03 -12.31 1.47
CA MET A 244 -18.17 -11.74 0.73
C MET A 244 -19.40 -11.46 1.62
N PRO A 245 -19.77 -12.30 2.59
CA PRO A 245 -20.78 -11.93 3.58
C PRO A 245 -20.38 -10.74 4.45
N LEU A 246 -19.08 -10.64 4.83
CA LEU A 246 -18.56 -9.49 5.57
C LEU A 246 -18.70 -8.18 4.78
N VAL A 247 -18.44 -8.22 3.46
CA VAL A 247 -18.64 -7.07 2.55
C VAL A 247 -20.11 -6.65 2.50
N GLU A 248 -21.06 -7.62 2.44
CA GLU A 248 -22.49 -7.30 2.43
C GLU A 248 -22.96 -6.69 3.76
N GLN A 249 -22.41 -7.13 4.86
CA GLN A 249 -22.65 -6.52 6.17
C GLN A 249 -22.08 -5.11 6.23
N ALA A 250 -20.81 -4.91 5.83
CA ALA A 250 -20.14 -3.61 5.84
C ALA A 250 -20.92 -2.56 5.04
N ARG A 251 -21.48 -2.91 3.88
CA ARG A 251 -22.33 -2.00 3.09
C ARG A 251 -23.54 -1.46 3.85
N LYS A 252 -24.03 -2.20 4.85
CA LYS A 252 -25.17 -1.80 5.66
C LYS A 252 -24.78 -1.04 6.91
N THR A 253 -23.60 -1.35 7.46
CA THR A 253 -23.16 -0.86 8.76
C THR A 253 -22.12 0.28 8.68
N ILE A 254 -21.55 0.52 7.49
CA ILE A 254 -20.53 1.55 7.23
C ILE A 254 -20.96 2.37 5.99
N PRO A 255 -22.08 3.10 6.07
CA PRO A 255 -22.67 3.78 4.91
C PRO A 255 -21.78 4.89 4.35
N GLU A 256 -20.92 5.50 5.15
CA GLU A 256 -19.97 6.54 4.74
C GLU A 256 -18.92 6.05 3.75
N TYR A 257 -18.66 4.74 3.68
CA TYR A 257 -17.70 4.13 2.76
C TYR A 257 -18.37 3.16 1.76
N VAL A 258 -19.67 3.31 1.51
CA VAL A 258 -20.41 2.41 0.61
C VAL A 258 -19.81 2.34 -0.79
N ASP A 259 -19.32 3.47 -1.32
CA ASP A 259 -18.70 3.54 -2.65
C ASP A 259 -17.34 2.84 -2.66
N ALA A 260 -16.52 3.05 -1.64
CA ALA A 260 -15.25 2.32 -1.47
C ALA A 260 -15.49 0.81 -1.37
N ILE A 261 -16.46 0.38 -0.56
CA ILE A 261 -16.83 -1.02 -0.40
C ILE A 261 -17.37 -1.61 -1.72
N PHE A 262 -18.12 -0.83 -2.51
CA PHE A 262 -18.57 -1.25 -3.84
C PHE A 262 -17.39 -1.53 -4.77
N VAL A 263 -16.42 -0.60 -4.85
CA VAL A 263 -15.21 -0.76 -5.68
C VAL A 263 -14.38 -1.97 -5.23
N LEU A 264 -14.16 -2.13 -3.92
CA LEU A 264 -13.45 -3.29 -3.36
C LEU A 264 -14.14 -4.61 -3.71
N LYS A 265 -15.48 -4.67 -3.58
CA LYS A 265 -16.26 -5.86 -3.96
C LYS A 265 -16.15 -6.16 -5.44
N TYR A 266 -16.31 -5.15 -6.29
CA TYR A 266 -16.20 -5.30 -7.74
C TYR A 266 -14.82 -5.83 -8.13
N HIS A 267 -13.76 -5.23 -7.59
CA HIS A 267 -12.38 -5.65 -7.84
C HIS A 267 -12.14 -7.11 -7.43
N MET A 268 -12.51 -7.48 -6.20
CA MET A 268 -12.38 -8.87 -5.74
C MET A 268 -13.14 -9.85 -6.65
N ARG A 269 -14.41 -9.55 -6.97
CA ARG A 269 -15.21 -10.43 -7.82
C ARG A 269 -14.63 -10.59 -9.21
N SER A 270 -14.19 -9.50 -9.84
CA SER A 270 -13.58 -9.52 -11.17
C SER A 270 -12.38 -10.47 -11.23
N ILE A 271 -11.48 -10.37 -10.24
CA ILE A 271 -10.30 -11.24 -10.19
C ILE A 271 -10.70 -12.69 -9.88
N LEU A 272 -11.60 -12.93 -8.92
CA LEU A 272 -12.02 -14.27 -8.53
C LEU A 272 -12.69 -15.01 -9.70
N GLU A 273 -13.58 -14.36 -10.47
CA GLU A 273 -14.22 -14.97 -11.63
C GLU A 273 -13.19 -15.28 -12.73
N SER A 274 -12.24 -14.40 -13.00
CA SER A 274 -11.14 -14.65 -13.94
C SER A 274 -10.30 -15.86 -13.52
N MET A 275 -9.92 -15.93 -12.24
CA MET A 275 -9.14 -17.06 -11.71
C MET A 275 -9.90 -18.39 -11.77
N LYS A 276 -11.21 -18.39 -11.45
CA LYS A 276 -12.05 -19.60 -11.58
C LYS A 276 -12.12 -20.06 -13.02
N ALA A 277 -12.33 -19.15 -13.97
CA ALA A 277 -12.37 -19.49 -15.39
C ALA A 277 -11.06 -20.13 -15.85
N MET A 278 -9.91 -19.58 -15.48
CA MET A 278 -8.60 -20.16 -15.78
C MET A 278 -8.43 -21.57 -15.20
N ILE A 279 -8.79 -21.75 -13.92
CA ILE A 279 -8.71 -23.07 -13.25
C ILE A 279 -9.63 -24.11 -13.92
N MET A 280 -10.81 -23.71 -14.42
CA MET A 280 -11.73 -24.60 -15.14
C MET A 280 -11.20 -24.98 -16.52
N LEU A 281 -10.62 -24.04 -17.26
CA LEU A 281 -10.03 -24.29 -18.58
C LEU A 281 -8.86 -25.28 -18.50
N GLU A 282 -8.00 -25.17 -17.49
CA GLU A 282 -6.89 -26.12 -17.25
C GLU A 282 -7.35 -27.54 -16.92
N ASN A 283 -8.55 -27.72 -16.35
CA ASN A 283 -9.11 -29.04 -16.05
C ASN A 283 -9.82 -29.68 -17.26
N ALA A 284 -10.05 -28.92 -18.33
CA ALA A 284 -10.72 -29.38 -19.53
C ALA A 284 -9.74 -29.90 -20.62
N HIS A 285 -8.44 -29.74 -20.37
CA HIS A 285 -7.32 -30.26 -21.18
C HIS A 285 -6.53 -31.28 -20.38
#